data_37c3b7241366346a2cf3ecc6049b4d80
#
_entry.id   37c3b7241366346a2cf3ecc6049b4d80
#
_cell.length_a   1.000
_cell.length_b   1.000
_cell.length_c   1.000
_cell.angle_alpha   90.00
_cell.angle_beta   90.00
_cell.angle_gamma   90.00
#
_symmetry.space_group_name_H-M   'P 1'
#
loop_
_entity.id
_entity.type
_entity.pdbx_description
1 polymer ?
#
loop_
_entity_poly.entity_id
_entity_poly.type
_entity_poly.pdbx_seq_one_letter_code
_entity_poly.pdbx_strand_id
1 'polypeptide(L)'
;TAVLVSVLTPRYLNSEWCTREAHEFCERAKQNGGVVIDNKARVFKVMKTPVDTQEVLPSAIKDVLGYEFFSLEDGTPLELDPAYGEKFAQDYNRKIGKLAWDISQLLKRLAIDDDVNGKHADAYTPPKATIYLAECSYDRKEVREILESDLRCHGYTVLPDQQLPREEADYIATVERLLARSQLAIHLVGTGYGAVPD
;
A
#
# COMPACT_ATOMS: atom_id res chain seq x y z
N THR A 1 8.69 -12.77 -13.25
CA THR A 1 8.09 -11.43 -13.05
C THR A 1 8.34 -10.99 -11.62
N ALA A 2 8.92 -9.81 -11.43
CA ALA A 2 9.33 -9.33 -10.12
C ALA A 2 8.17 -8.68 -9.35
N VAL A 3 7.26 -8.01 -10.02
CA VAL A 3 6.21 -7.16 -9.45
C VAL A 3 4.93 -7.30 -10.26
N LEU A 4 3.77 -7.24 -9.59
CA LEU A 4 2.44 -7.15 -10.22
C LEU A 4 1.80 -5.82 -9.83
N VAL A 5 1.29 -5.08 -10.81
CA VAL A 5 0.42 -3.92 -10.61
C VAL A 5 -0.98 -4.28 -11.08
N SER A 6 -1.91 -4.43 -10.15
CA SER A 6 -3.32 -4.75 -10.46
C SER A 6 -4.18 -3.49 -10.39
N VAL A 7 -4.81 -3.12 -11.51
CA VAL A 7 -5.76 -2.00 -11.57
C VAL A 7 -7.15 -2.54 -11.35
N LEU A 8 -7.65 -2.40 -10.12
CA LEU A 8 -8.93 -2.96 -9.71
C LEU A 8 -10.08 -2.03 -10.08
N THR A 9 -11.04 -2.62 -10.74
CA THR A 9 -12.36 -2.04 -11.04
C THR A 9 -13.41 -3.11 -10.78
N PRO A 10 -14.71 -2.78 -10.63
CA PRO A 10 -15.75 -3.80 -10.55
C PRO A 10 -15.71 -4.79 -11.72
N ARG A 11 -15.36 -4.31 -12.92
CA ARG A 11 -15.22 -5.17 -14.10
C ARG A 11 -14.01 -6.12 -14.00
N TYR A 12 -12.90 -5.69 -13.40
CA TYR A 12 -11.74 -6.53 -13.14
C TYR A 12 -12.10 -7.70 -12.23
N LEU A 13 -12.83 -7.42 -11.14
CA LEU A 13 -13.23 -8.43 -10.16
C LEU A 13 -14.17 -9.49 -10.74
N ASN A 14 -14.99 -9.11 -11.70
CA ASN A 14 -15.89 -10.03 -12.42
C ASN A 14 -15.21 -10.81 -13.55
N SER A 15 -13.92 -10.58 -13.80
CA SER A 15 -13.15 -11.25 -14.85
C SER A 15 -12.39 -12.45 -14.29
N GLU A 16 -12.80 -13.66 -14.65
CA GLU A 16 -12.08 -14.89 -14.30
C GLU A 16 -10.60 -14.87 -14.77
N TRP A 17 -10.33 -14.18 -15.86
CA TRP A 17 -8.99 -14.05 -16.42
C TRP A 17 -8.08 -13.22 -15.52
N CYS A 18 -8.58 -12.05 -15.06
CA CYS A 18 -7.83 -11.15 -14.19
C CYS A 18 -7.58 -11.75 -12.81
N THR A 19 -8.56 -12.43 -12.25
CA THR A 19 -8.39 -13.14 -10.96
C THR A 19 -7.42 -14.31 -11.08
N ARG A 20 -7.44 -15.03 -12.20
CA ARG A 20 -6.48 -16.10 -12.45
C ARG A 20 -5.04 -15.59 -12.61
N GLU A 21 -4.82 -14.48 -13.32
CA GLU A 21 -3.49 -13.83 -13.42
C GLU A 21 -2.93 -13.49 -12.03
N ALA A 22 -3.77 -12.91 -11.17
CA ALA A 22 -3.40 -12.57 -9.81
C ALA A 22 -3.04 -13.81 -8.98
N HIS A 23 -3.81 -14.88 -9.10
CA HIS A 23 -3.52 -16.17 -8.46
C HIS A 23 -2.21 -16.78 -8.94
N GLU A 24 -2.02 -16.87 -10.25
CA GLU A 24 -0.79 -17.42 -10.84
C GLU A 24 0.45 -16.64 -10.43
N PHE A 25 0.34 -15.30 -10.36
CA PHE A 25 1.42 -14.48 -9.86
C PHE A 25 1.76 -14.82 -8.40
N CYS A 26 0.75 -14.89 -7.53
CA CYS A 26 0.95 -15.22 -6.12
C CYS A 26 1.59 -16.60 -5.92
N GLU A 27 1.13 -17.61 -6.66
CA GLU A 27 1.72 -18.95 -6.57
C GLU A 27 3.18 -18.98 -7.03
N ARG A 28 3.50 -18.33 -8.14
CA ARG A 28 4.89 -18.21 -8.62
C ARG A 28 5.76 -17.40 -7.65
N ALA A 29 5.20 -16.34 -7.06
CA ALA A 29 5.92 -15.52 -6.10
C ALA A 29 6.24 -16.32 -4.82
N LYS A 30 5.32 -17.17 -4.33
CA LYS A 30 5.57 -18.07 -3.19
C LYS A 30 6.78 -18.99 -3.42
N GLN A 31 6.94 -19.46 -4.65
CA GLN A 31 8.08 -20.33 -5.04
C GLN A 31 9.40 -19.56 -5.17
N ASN A 32 9.35 -18.24 -5.35
CA ASN A 32 10.48 -17.37 -5.64
C ASN A 32 10.64 -16.25 -4.57
N GLY A 33 10.80 -16.60 -3.32
CA GLY A 33 11.05 -15.66 -2.23
C GLY A 33 9.81 -15.04 -1.59
N GLY A 34 8.60 -15.45 -2.01
CA GLY A 34 7.34 -14.99 -1.40
C GLY A 34 6.67 -13.81 -2.11
N VAL A 35 5.41 -13.57 -1.74
CA VAL A 35 4.63 -12.41 -2.22
C VAL A 35 5.02 -11.14 -1.47
N VAL A 36 5.60 -11.30 -0.29
CA VAL A 36 6.10 -10.22 0.58
C VAL A 36 7.58 -10.44 0.81
N ILE A 37 8.40 -9.43 0.53
CA ILE A 37 9.85 -9.42 0.75
C ILE A 37 10.17 -8.24 1.65
N ASP A 38 10.89 -8.49 2.76
CA ASP A 38 11.25 -7.47 3.75
C ASP A 38 10.06 -6.59 4.16
N ASN A 39 8.92 -7.22 4.39
CA ASN A 39 7.67 -6.55 4.74
C ASN A 39 7.05 -5.69 3.63
N LYS A 40 7.48 -5.83 2.36
CA LYS A 40 6.85 -5.16 1.21
C LYS A 40 6.22 -6.16 0.26
N ALA A 41 4.97 -5.93 -0.08
CA ALA A 41 4.26 -6.75 -1.05
C ALA A 41 4.81 -6.52 -2.47
N ARG A 42 4.95 -7.60 -3.23
CA ARG A 42 5.30 -7.57 -4.66
C ARG A 42 4.09 -7.27 -5.55
N VAL A 43 2.94 -7.01 -4.93
CA VAL A 43 1.70 -6.66 -5.58
C VAL A 43 1.32 -5.23 -5.20
N PHE A 44 1.03 -4.41 -6.20
CA PHE A 44 0.51 -3.05 -6.04
C PHE A 44 -0.94 -3.02 -6.49
N LYS A 45 -1.83 -2.73 -5.56
CA LYS A 45 -3.27 -2.65 -5.79
C LYS A 45 -3.67 -1.22 -6.10
N VAL A 46 -4.06 -0.94 -7.33
CA VAL A 46 -4.55 0.36 -7.79
C VAL A 46 -6.06 0.31 -7.91
N MET A 47 -6.78 1.18 -7.21
CA MET A 47 -8.24 1.25 -7.22
C MET A 47 -8.70 2.54 -7.90
N LYS A 48 -9.39 2.43 -9.03
CA LYS A 48 -9.96 3.58 -9.76
C LYS A 48 -11.30 4.03 -9.19
N THR A 49 -12.01 3.10 -8.57
CA THR A 49 -13.27 3.32 -7.85
C THR A 49 -13.29 2.44 -6.61
N PRO A 50 -14.13 2.72 -5.60
CA PRO A 50 -14.33 1.81 -4.49
C PRO A 50 -14.75 0.42 -5.01
N VAL A 51 -14.09 -0.61 -4.55
CA VAL A 51 -14.40 -2.00 -4.88
C VAL A 51 -14.41 -2.83 -3.61
N ASP A 52 -15.39 -3.70 -3.47
CA ASP A 52 -15.34 -4.72 -2.43
C ASP A 52 -14.41 -5.84 -2.89
N THR A 53 -13.25 -5.91 -2.25
CA THR A 53 -12.19 -6.86 -2.61
C THR A 53 -12.24 -8.14 -1.78
N GLN A 54 -13.19 -8.26 -0.85
CA GLN A 54 -13.16 -9.31 0.17
C GLN A 54 -13.44 -10.71 -0.36
N GLU A 55 -14.22 -10.85 -1.42
CA GLU A 55 -14.70 -12.16 -1.85
C GLU A 55 -13.91 -12.79 -3.01
N VAL A 56 -13.28 -12.02 -3.84
CA VAL A 56 -12.77 -12.47 -5.16
C VAL A 56 -11.25 -12.54 -5.27
N LEU A 57 -10.51 -11.76 -4.49
CA LEU A 57 -9.05 -11.69 -4.60
C LEU A 57 -8.35 -12.72 -3.69
N PRO A 58 -7.18 -13.24 -4.11
CA PRO A 58 -6.31 -14.01 -3.23
C PRO A 58 -6.03 -13.25 -1.94
N SER A 59 -5.95 -13.95 -0.79
CA SER A 59 -5.66 -13.33 0.51
C SER A 59 -4.39 -12.46 0.47
N ALA A 60 -3.37 -12.90 -0.24
CA ALA A 60 -2.13 -12.15 -0.42
C ALA A 60 -2.30 -10.78 -1.11
N ILE A 61 -3.40 -10.54 -1.82
CA ILE A 61 -3.72 -9.25 -2.47
C ILE A 61 -4.75 -8.47 -1.65
N LYS A 62 -5.63 -9.17 -0.92
CA LYS A 62 -6.63 -8.52 -0.05
C LYS A 62 -5.96 -7.62 0.96
N ASP A 63 -4.93 -8.12 1.63
CA ASP A 63 -4.25 -7.47 2.76
C ASP A 63 -3.26 -6.38 2.32
N VAL A 64 -3.01 -6.24 1.02
CA VAL A 64 -2.11 -5.21 0.49
C VAL A 64 -2.81 -3.85 0.50
N LEU A 65 -2.12 -2.82 0.98
CA LEU A 65 -2.60 -1.44 0.89
C LEU A 65 -2.85 -1.05 -0.57
N GLY A 66 -4.02 -0.46 -0.82
CA GLY A 66 -4.41 0.02 -2.14
C GLY A 66 -4.02 1.47 -2.38
N TYR A 67 -3.68 1.78 -3.62
CA TYR A 67 -3.55 3.14 -4.10
C TYR A 67 -4.89 3.59 -4.67
N GLU A 68 -5.58 4.48 -3.95
CA GLU A 68 -6.89 4.97 -4.35
C GLU A 68 -6.75 6.12 -5.35
N PHE A 69 -7.15 5.88 -6.58
CA PHE A 69 -7.21 6.88 -7.66
C PHE A 69 -8.63 7.43 -7.82
N PHE A 70 -9.29 7.64 -6.70
CA PHE A 70 -10.59 8.30 -6.61
C PHE A 70 -10.65 9.18 -5.35
N SER A 71 -11.53 10.15 -5.35
CA SER A 71 -11.95 10.93 -4.19
C SER A 71 -13.43 10.70 -3.93
N LEU A 72 -13.88 10.99 -2.70
CA LEU A 72 -15.30 11.02 -2.36
C LEU A 72 -15.75 12.46 -2.27
N GLU A 73 -16.64 12.88 -3.16
CA GLU A 73 -17.32 14.17 -3.09
C GLU A 73 -18.79 13.93 -2.75
N ASP A 74 -19.22 14.46 -1.64
CA ASP A 74 -20.59 14.26 -1.09
C ASP A 74 -21.00 12.78 -1.04
N GLY A 75 -20.05 11.89 -0.69
CA GLY A 75 -20.27 10.46 -0.64
C GLY A 75 -20.23 9.74 -2.00
N THR A 76 -20.08 10.49 -3.09
CA THR A 76 -19.99 9.94 -4.45
C THR A 76 -18.52 9.75 -4.83
N PRO A 77 -18.10 8.53 -5.24
CA PRO A 77 -16.74 8.32 -5.70
C PRO A 77 -16.53 8.92 -7.09
N LEU A 78 -15.53 9.79 -7.19
CA LEU A 78 -15.07 10.38 -8.43
C LEU A 78 -13.64 9.91 -8.72
N GLU A 79 -13.40 9.37 -9.92
CA GLU A 79 -12.06 8.99 -10.37
C GLU A 79 -11.16 10.25 -10.43
N LEU A 80 -9.90 10.10 -10.04
CA LEU A 80 -8.90 11.17 -10.20
C LEU A 80 -8.52 11.27 -11.69
N ASP A 81 -9.40 11.92 -12.46
CA ASP A 81 -9.12 12.20 -13.87
C ASP A 81 -8.63 13.65 -14.00
N PRO A 82 -7.41 13.86 -14.56
CA PRO A 82 -6.89 15.21 -14.82
C PRO A 82 -7.83 16.12 -15.63
N ALA A 83 -8.73 15.53 -16.42
CA ALA A 83 -9.74 16.28 -17.18
C ALA A 83 -10.77 17.02 -16.30
N TYR A 84 -10.93 16.61 -15.02
CA TYR A 84 -11.85 17.24 -14.08
C TYR A 84 -11.29 18.51 -13.41
N GLY A 85 -10.08 18.91 -13.76
CA GLY A 85 -9.47 20.16 -13.32
C GLY A 85 -8.16 20.00 -12.58
N GLU A 86 -7.57 21.13 -12.20
CA GLU A 86 -6.21 21.20 -11.68
C GLU A 86 -6.02 20.40 -10.38
N LYS A 87 -6.99 20.44 -9.46
CA LYS A 87 -6.95 19.67 -8.21
C LYS A 87 -6.85 18.16 -8.49
N PHE A 88 -7.72 17.67 -9.38
CA PHE A 88 -7.70 16.24 -9.77
C PHE A 88 -6.39 15.85 -10.45
N ALA A 89 -5.84 16.72 -11.30
CA ALA A 89 -4.55 16.52 -11.95
C ALA A 89 -3.41 16.45 -10.92
N GLN A 90 -3.39 17.33 -9.93
CA GLN A 90 -2.38 17.33 -8.86
C GLN A 90 -2.48 16.06 -8.01
N ASP A 91 -3.67 15.65 -7.61
CA ASP A 91 -3.91 14.45 -6.80
C ASP A 91 -3.53 13.19 -7.58
N TYR A 92 -3.90 13.10 -8.85
CA TYR A 92 -3.50 12.02 -9.74
C TYR A 92 -1.98 11.91 -9.84
N ASN A 93 -1.29 13.03 -10.13
CA ASN A 93 0.17 13.05 -10.27
C ASN A 93 0.88 12.67 -8.96
N ARG A 94 0.36 13.09 -7.81
CA ARG A 94 0.86 12.72 -6.49
C ARG A 94 0.75 11.20 -6.26
N LYS A 95 -0.39 10.61 -6.60
CA LYS A 95 -0.62 9.15 -6.47
C LYS A 95 0.28 8.35 -7.41
N ILE A 96 0.44 8.80 -8.65
CA ILE A 96 1.37 8.17 -9.62
C ILE A 96 2.82 8.27 -9.10
N GLY A 97 3.24 9.43 -8.60
CA GLY A 97 4.57 9.63 -8.04
C GLY A 97 4.84 8.67 -6.87
N LYS A 98 3.87 8.54 -5.95
CA LYS A 98 3.97 7.60 -4.82
C LYS A 98 4.06 6.14 -5.29
N LEU A 99 3.20 5.72 -6.20
CA LEU A 99 3.22 4.37 -6.76
C LEU A 99 4.56 4.07 -7.44
N ALA A 100 5.04 4.98 -8.28
CA ALA A 100 6.32 4.83 -8.99
C ALA A 100 7.50 4.74 -8.01
N TRP A 101 7.51 5.56 -6.97
CA TRP A 101 8.51 5.51 -5.91
C TRP A 101 8.51 4.15 -5.20
N ASP A 102 7.35 3.69 -4.75
CA ASP A 102 7.23 2.43 -4.01
C ASP A 102 7.66 1.22 -4.86
N ILE A 103 7.29 1.19 -6.15
CA ILE A 103 7.77 0.21 -7.12
C ILE A 103 9.30 0.27 -7.25
N SER A 104 9.86 1.47 -7.42
CA SER A 104 11.30 1.66 -7.56
C SER A 104 12.07 1.17 -6.32
N GLN A 105 11.58 1.47 -5.12
CA GLN A 105 12.20 1.00 -3.89
C GLN A 105 12.16 -0.54 -3.77
N LEU A 106 11.06 -1.15 -4.17
CA LEU A 106 10.97 -2.61 -4.18
C LEU A 106 11.91 -3.24 -5.20
N LEU A 107 11.96 -2.72 -6.43
CA LEU A 107 12.85 -3.23 -7.48
C LEU A 107 14.33 -3.10 -7.10
N LYS A 108 14.73 -2.01 -6.42
CA LYS A 108 16.10 -1.87 -5.88
C LYS A 108 16.42 -2.96 -4.86
N ARG A 109 15.50 -3.30 -3.98
CA ARG A 109 15.68 -4.39 -3.00
C ARG A 109 15.79 -5.74 -3.67
N LEU A 110 14.92 -6.03 -4.64
CA LEU A 110 14.96 -7.28 -5.41
C LEU A 110 16.29 -7.45 -6.18
N ALA A 111 16.83 -6.35 -6.71
CA ALA A 111 18.12 -6.38 -7.40
C ALA A 111 19.28 -6.69 -6.44
N ILE A 112 19.21 -6.20 -5.18
CA ILE A 112 20.22 -6.49 -4.15
C ILE A 112 20.17 -7.97 -3.76
N ASP A 113 18.98 -8.57 -3.62
CA ASP A 113 18.83 -10.00 -3.29
C ASP A 113 19.36 -10.92 -4.41
N ASP A 114 19.21 -10.54 -5.68
CA ASP A 114 19.80 -11.26 -6.81
C ASP A 114 21.34 -11.14 -6.83
N ASP A 115 21.91 -10.01 -6.39
CA ASP A 115 23.36 -9.75 -6.33
C ASP A 115 24.04 -10.35 -5.09
N VAL A 116 23.32 -10.63 -4.02
CA VAL A 116 23.88 -11.31 -2.81
C VAL A 116 24.28 -12.76 -3.12
N ASN A 117 23.76 -13.36 -4.19
CA ASN A 117 24.32 -14.57 -4.78
C ASN A 117 25.54 -14.30 -5.70
N GLY A 118 25.89 -13.04 -5.97
CA GLY A 118 27.06 -12.61 -6.76
C GLY A 118 27.56 -11.25 -6.29
N LYS A 119 28.57 -11.29 -5.44
CA LYS A 119 29.48 -10.21 -4.99
C LYS A 119 29.26 -8.83 -5.64
N HIS A 120 28.46 -7.97 -5.04
CA HIS A 120 28.69 -6.53 -4.94
C HIS A 120 27.73 -5.94 -3.90
N ALA A 121 28.26 -5.68 -2.70
CA ALA A 121 27.60 -4.95 -1.64
C ALA A 121 27.70 -3.45 -1.94
N ASP A 122 26.77 -2.89 -2.71
CA ASP A 122 26.59 -1.44 -2.73
C ASP A 122 25.51 -1.05 -1.71
N ALA A 123 26.02 -0.43 -0.66
CA ALA A 123 25.37 0.37 0.37
C ALA A 123 23.84 0.19 0.57
N TYR A 124 23.43 -0.91 1.21
CA TYR A 124 22.21 -0.92 1.98
C TYR A 124 22.38 0.11 3.11
N THR A 125 21.70 1.24 2.99
CA THR A 125 21.57 2.16 4.11
C THR A 125 20.39 1.63 4.94
N PRO A 126 20.62 1.10 6.16
CA PRO A 126 19.53 0.64 7.00
C PRO A 126 18.54 1.78 7.24
N PRO A 127 17.24 1.50 7.36
CA PRO A 127 16.26 2.53 7.64
C PRO A 127 16.64 3.27 8.92
N LYS A 128 16.52 4.59 8.93
CA LYS A 128 16.89 5.43 10.07
C LYS A 128 16.14 5.04 11.35
N ALA A 129 14.85 4.79 11.22
CA ALA A 129 13.97 4.31 12.28
C ALA A 129 12.68 3.78 11.66
N THR A 130 11.91 3.03 12.46
CA THR A 130 10.56 2.59 12.12
C THR A 130 9.56 3.49 12.84
N ILE A 131 8.60 4.03 12.09
CA ILE A 131 7.57 4.95 12.58
C ILE A 131 6.20 4.31 12.36
N TYR A 132 5.40 4.23 13.41
CA TYR A 132 3.99 3.88 13.30
C TYR A 132 3.20 5.16 12.98
N LEU A 133 2.63 5.24 11.78
CA LEU A 133 1.74 6.32 11.37
C LEU A 133 0.30 5.79 11.39
N ALA A 134 -0.42 6.10 12.44
CA ALA A 134 -1.76 5.59 12.68
C ALA A 134 -2.72 5.88 11.52
N GLU A 135 -3.71 5.02 11.33
CA GLU A 135 -4.86 5.34 10.50
C GLU A 135 -5.56 6.58 11.05
N CYS A 136 -6.16 7.36 10.18
CA CYS A 136 -6.81 8.61 10.55
C CYS A 136 -8.21 8.70 9.93
N SER A 137 -8.99 9.66 10.42
CA SER A 137 -10.27 10.03 9.82
C SER A 137 -10.11 10.52 8.38
N TYR A 138 -11.19 10.46 7.61
CA TYR A 138 -11.19 10.81 6.18
C TYR A 138 -10.65 12.22 5.91
N ASP A 139 -10.98 13.20 6.77
CA ASP A 139 -10.54 14.59 6.67
C ASP A 139 -9.02 14.78 6.83
N ARG A 140 -8.29 13.78 7.32
CA ARG A 140 -6.83 13.80 7.49
C ARG A 140 -6.08 12.87 6.54
N LYS A 141 -6.79 12.14 5.69
CA LYS A 141 -6.21 11.13 4.81
C LYS A 141 -5.14 11.71 3.88
N GLU A 142 -5.41 12.86 3.27
CA GLU A 142 -4.45 13.53 2.39
C GLU A 142 -3.17 13.95 3.12
N VAL A 143 -3.32 14.53 4.31
CA VAL A 143 -2.18 14.94 5.16
C VAL A 143 -1.37 13.73 5.58
N ARG A 144 -2.05 12.62 5.92
CA ARG A 144 -1.38 11.35 6.25
C ARG A 144 -0.55 10.82 5.09
N GLU A 145 -1.08 10.85 3.87
CA GLU A 145 -0.36 10.36 2.68
C GLU A 145 0.85 11.22 2.34
N ILE A 146 0.74 12.54 2.48
CA ILE A 146 1.87 13.47 2.30
C ILE A 146 2.96 13.15 3.33
N LEU A 147 2.58 13.06 4.61
CA LEU A 147 3.53 12.77 5.69
C LEU A 147 4.19 11.40 5.53
N GLU A 148 3.42 10.37 5.15
CA GLU A 148 3.96 9.05 4.87
C GLU A 148 5.01 9.08 3.75
N SER A 149 4.71 9.82 2.66
CA SER A 149 5.62 9.99 1.54
C SER A 149 6.91 10.68 1.97
N ASP A 150 6.80 11.77 2.74
CA ASP A 150 7.95 12.52 3.23
C ASP A 150 8.83 11.68 4.17
N LEU A 151 8.23 10.95 5.10
CA LEU A 151 8.96 10.08 6.01
C LEU A 151 9.72 8.99 5.23
N ARG A 152 9.09 8.37 4.25
CA ARG A 152 9.73 7.36 3.39
C ARG A 152 10.86 7.96 2.55
N CYS A 153 10.69 9.15 1.99
CA CYS A 153 11.73 9.87 1.26
C CYS A 153 12.94 10.19 2.13
N HIS A 154 12.72 10.44 3.42
CA HIS A 154 13.80 10.68 4.38
C HIS A 154 14.43 9.39 4.94
N GLY A 155 14.05 8.23 4.44
CA GLY A 155 14.67 6.94 4.79
C GLY A 155 14.09 6.29 6.04
N TYR A 156 12.91 6.68 6.49
CA TYR A 156 12.18 6.01 7.56
C TYR A 156 11.35 4.83 7.03
N THR A 157 11.23 3.78 7.82
CA THR A 157 10.20 2.76 7.60
C THR A 157 8.90 3.23 8.23
N VAL A 158 7.82 3.27 7.46
CA VAL A 158 6.49 3.68 7.95
C VAL A 158 5.56 2.48 8.01
N LEU A 159 4.98 2.23 9.18
CA LEU A 159 3.99 1.19 9.46
C LEU A 159 2.63 1.83 9.78
N PRO A 160 1.50 1.17 9.53
CA PRO A 160 1.36 -0.12 8.86
C PRO A 160 1.70 -0.02 7.37
N ASP A 161 2.30 -1.07 6.84
CA ASP A 161 2.60 -1.26 5.41
C ASP A 161 1.63 -2.24 4.75
N GLN A 162 0.70 -2.77 5.54
CA GLN A 162 -0.41 -3.64 5.13
C GLN A 162 -1.73 -3.10 5.69
N GLN A 163 -2.83 -3.53 5.08
CA GLN A 163 -4.15 -3.20 5.59
C GLN A 163 -4.37 -3.86 6.97
N LEU A 164 -4.88 -3.07 7.93
CA LEU A 164 -5.19 -3.59 9.25
C LEU A 164 -6.43 -4.49 9.19
N PRO A 165 -6.49 -5.55 10.01
CA PRO A 165 -7.68 -6.38 10.16
C PRO A 165 -8.89 -5.54 10.58
N ARG A 166 -10.09 -5.98 10.24
CA ARG A 166 -11.34 -5.31 10.64
C ARG A 166 -11.88 -5.84 11.95
N GLU A 167 -11.61 -7.10 12.27
CA GLU A 167 -12.04 -7.75 13.50
C GLU A 167 -11.27 -7.17 14.70
N GLU A 168 -11.97 -6.72 15.73
CA GLU A 168 -11.40 -5.95 16.84
C GLU A 168 -10.20 -6.64 17.49
N ALA A 169 -10.30 -7.94 17.79
CA ALA A 169 -9.23 -8.68 18.47
C ALA A 169 -7.96 -8.75 17.61
N ASP A 170 -8.10 -9.01 16.30
CA ASP A 170 -6.99 -9.09 15.36
C ASP A 170 -6.39 -7.71 15.07
N TYR A 171 -7.25 -6.68 15.04
CA TYR A 171 -6.82 -5.28 14.92
C TYR A 171 -5.92 -4.89 16.07
N ILE A 172 -6.38 -5.09 17.32
CA ILE A 172 -5.62 -4.75 18.52
C ILE A 172 -4.27 -5.48 18.54
N ALA A 173 -4.27 -6.80 18.37
CA ALA A 173 -3.06 -7.61 18.36
C ALA A 173 -2.07 -7.17 17.26
N THR A 174 -2.59 -6.78 16.08
CA THR A 174 -1.75 -6.30 14.98
C THR A 174 -1.16 -4.94 15.30
N VAL A 175 -1.95 -4.00 15.81
CA VAL A 175 -1.48 -2.66 16.20
C VAL A 175 -0.43 -2.75 17.30
N GLU A 176 -0.65 -3.53 18.36
CA GLU A 176 0.34 -3.74 19.43
C GLU A 176 1.67 -4.26 18.89
N ARG A 177 1.63 -5.26 17.99
CA ARG A 177 2.83 -5.81 17.35
C ARG A 177 3.56 -4.76 16.49
N LEU A 178 2.83 -3.90 15.76
CA LEU A 178 3.42 -2.85 14.95
C LEU A 178 4.02 -1.74 15.82
N LEU A 179 3.35 -1.35 16.90
CA LEU A 179 3.86 -0.37 17.88
C LEU A 179 5.14 -0.89 18.55
N ALA A 180 5.18 -2.16 18.96
CA ALA A 180 6.37 -2.77 19.57
C ALA A 180 7.60 -2.74 18.65
N ARG A 181 7.42 -2.66 17.32
CA ARG A 181 8.48 -2.57 16.32
C ARG A 181 8.85 -1.13 15.95
N SER A 182 8.11 -0.14 16.46
CA SER A 182 8.26 1.26 16.10
C SER A 182 8.98 2.04 17.19
N GLN A 183 9.82 2.99 16.80
CA GLN A 183 10.49 3.93 17.71
C GLN A 183 9.67 5.18 17.97
N LEU A 184 8.70 5.47 17.08
CA LEU A 184 7.82 6.63 17.18
C LEU A 184 6.44 6.24 16.67
N ALA A 185 5.39 6.73 17.34
CA ALA A 185 4.02 6.68 16.83
C ALA A 185 3.51 8.09 16.56
N ILE A 186 2.88 8.27 15.38
CA ILE A 186 2.27 9.54 14.97
C ILE A 186 0.78 9.31 14.76
N HIS A 187 -0.04 10.12 15.40
CA HIS A 187 -1.48 10.13 15.28
C HIS A 187 -1.93 11.50 14.74
N LEU A 188 -2.63 11.50 13.60
CA LEU A 188 -3.24 12.70 13.02
C LEU A 188 -4.66 12.83 13.55
N VAL A 189 -4.91 13.83 14.37
CA VAL A 189 -6.23 14.11 14.92
C VAL A 189 -6.98 15.08 14.01
N GLY A 190 -8.16 14.69 13.56
CA GLY A 190 -9.09 15.48 12.76
C GLY A 190 -10.37 15.79 13.51
N THR A 191 -11.34 16.33 12.80
CA THR A 191 -12.69 16.58 13.30
C THR A 191 -13.62 15.39 13.13
N GLY A 192 -13.28 14.48 12.21
CA GLY A 192 -14.03 13.24 11.96
C GLY A 192 -13.59 12.10 12.87
N TYR A 193 -14.46 11.11 13.02
CA TYR A 193 -14.10 9.84 13.63
C TYR A 193 -13.26 9.00 12.67
N GLY A 194 -12.28 8.26 13.20
CA GLY A 194 -11.53 7.24 12.45
C GLY A 194 -12.38 5.99 12.18
N ALA A 195 -11.81 5.03 11.48
CA ALA A 195 -12.41 3.71 11.34
C ALA A 195 -12.47 3.04 12.73
N VAL A 196 -13.64 2.50 13.07
CA VAL A 196 -13.82 1.69 14.27
C VAL A 196 -13.82 0.24 13.81
N PRO A 197 -13.01 -0.66 14.41
CA PRO A 197 -13.06 -2.09 14.13
C PRO A 197 -14.42 -2.66 14.51
N ASP A 198 -14.89 -3.65 13.77
CA ASP A 198 -16.15 -4.38 14.01
C ASP A 198 -16.01 -5.35 15.17
#